data_fcb8d9b4ea169bb69543148cf210c3b4
#
_entry.id   fcb8d9b4ea169bb69543148cf210c3b4
#
_cell.length_a   1.000
_cell.length_b   1.000
_cell.length_c   1.000
_cell.angle_alpha   90.00
_cell.angle_beta   90.00
_cell.angle_gamma   90.00
#
_symmetry.space_group_name_H-M   'P 1'
#
loop_
_entity.id
_entity.type
_entity.pdbx_description
1 polymer ?
#
loop_
_entity_poly.entity_id
_entity_poly.type
_entity_poly.pdbx_seq_one_letter_code
_entity_poly.pdbx_strand_id
1 'polypeptide(L)'
;MRKLSWFFLFQIILISTIVSAQKSAIYTYDLKDFDKALALYNDKQYASAQLIFQHVKSNATTEEVESDCAFYIANCAIRTNQANADALVEKFVSDYPTSTKQNQAYIEAAQYFFDQGNYPKALQWFDKVDESYMSKTESDKFNFMKGYSYF
;
A
#
# COMPACT_ATOMS: atom_id res chain seq x y z
N MET A 1 -18.81 -39.09 -38.27
CA MET A 1 -19.20 -38.42 -37.00
C MET A 1 -18.06 -38.33 -35.98
N ARG A 2 -17.08 -39.25 -35.91
CA ARG A 2 -15.95 -39.19 -34.94
C ARG A 2 -14.91 -38.08 -35.16
N LYS A 3 -14.73 -37.62 -36.42
CA LYS A 3 -13.74 -36.59 -36.76
C LYS A 3 -14.19 -35.16 -36.40
N LEU A 4 -15.49 -34.90 -36.34
CA LEU A 4 -16.05 -33.62 -35.96
C LEU A 4 -15.90 -33.35 -34.45
N SER A 5 -16.03 -34.38 -33.59
CA SER A 5 -15.86 -34.28 -32.15
C SER A 5 -14.43 -33.93 -31.72
N TRP A 6 -13.43 -34.38 -32.48
CA TRP A 6 -12.02 -34.10 -32.17
C TRP A 6 -11.61 -32.67 -32.53
N PHE A 7 -12.27 -32.07 -33.49
CA PHE A 7 -12.06 -30.68 -33.92
C PHE A 7 -12.59 -29.69 -32.84
N PHE A 8 -13.74 -30.01 -32.21
CA PHE A 8 -14.28 -29.21 -31.11
C PHE A 8 -13.45 -29.31 -29.84
N LEU A 9 -12.88 -30.46 -29.52
CA LEU A 9 -11.98 -30.66 -28.40
C LEU A 9 -10.68 -29.84 -28.57
N PHE A 10 -10.15 -29.76 -29.76
CA PHE A 10 -8.95 -28.98 -30.06
C PHE A 10 -9.18 -27.47 -29.93
N GLN A 11 -10.36 -26.98 -30.35
CA GLN A 11 -10.74 -25.57 -30.16
C GLN A 11 -10.91 -25.17 -28.71
N ILE A 12 -11.47 -26.03 -27.86
CA ILE A 12 -11.64 -25.75 -26.41
C ILE A 12 -10.28 -25.61 -25.70
N ILE A 13 -9.30 -26.44 -26.08
CA ILE A 13 -7.94 -26.37 -25.52
C ILE A 13 -7.24 -25.06 -25.91
N LEU A 14 -7.44 -24.57 -27.15
CA LEU A 14 -6.84 -23.33 -27.61
C LEU A 14 -7.38 -22.09 -26.89
N ILE A 15 -8.66 -22.08 -26.52
CA ILE A 15 -9.31 -20.96 -25.81
C ILE A 15 -8.81 -20.87 -24.36
N SER A 16 -8.56 -22.02 -23.71
CA SER A 16 -8.08 -22.03 -22.32
C SER A 16 -6.66 -21.49 -22.15
N THR A 17 -5.80 -21.63 -23.13
CA THR A 17 -4.42 -21.11 -23.08
C THR A 17 -4.34 -19.59 -23.25
N ILE A 18 -5.26 -18.98 -24.00
CA ILE A 18 -5.30 -17.53 -24.21
C ILE A 18 -5.68 -16.79 -22.91
N VAL A 19 -6.63 -17.32 -22.13
CA VAL A 19 -7.07 -16.71 -20.88
C VAL A 19 -5.96 -16.69 -19.80
N SER A 20 -5.15 -17.73 -19.73
CA SER A 20 -4.02 -17.80 -18.79
C SER A 20 -2.89 -16.83 -19.15
N ALA A 21 -2.61 -16.66 -20.45
CA ALA A 21 -1.60 -15.73 -20.93
C ALA A 21 -1.99 -14.25 -20.68
N GLN A 22 -3.28 -13.90 -20.78
CA GLN A 22 -3.76 -12.56 -20.49
C GLN A 22 -3.65 -12.21 -19.00
N LYS A 23 -3.99 -13.13 -18.10
CA LYS A 23 -3.83 -12.92 -16.65
C LYS A 23 -2.37 -12.71 -16.25
N SER A 24 -1.45 -13.48 -16.81
CA SER A 24 -0.01 -13.34 -16.57
C SER A 24 0.54 -12.01 -17.06
N ALA A 25 0.11 -11.54 -18.23
CA ALA A 25 0.55 -10.25 -18.79
C ALA A 25 0.07 -9.05 -17.95
N ILE A 26 -1.19 -9.07 -17.47
CA ILE A 26 -1.76 -8.04 -16.61
C ILE A 26 -0.98 -7.99 -15.28
N TYR A 27 -0.78 -9.13 -14.61
CA TYR A 27 -0.04 -9.21 -13.35
C TYR A 27 1.40 -8.65 -13.47
N THR A 28 2.10 -8.97 -14.57
CA THR A 28 3.46 -8.47 -14.82
C THR A 28 3.48 -6.96 -15.07
N TYR A 29 2.44 -6.41 -15.69
CA TYR A 29 2.32 -4.99 -15.96
C TYR A 29 2.05 -4.20 -14.66
N ASP A 30 1.15 -4.69 -13.83
CA ASP A 30 0.81 -4.09 -12.53
C ASP A 30 2.03 -4.03 -11.60
N LEU A 31 2.85 -5.08 -11.55
CA LEU A 31 4.09 -5.09 -10.77
C LEU A 31 5.11 -4.07 -11.29
N LYS A 32 5.24 -3.91 -12.60
CA LYS A 32 6.16 -2.93 -13.18
C LYS A 32 5.77 -1.50 -12.85
N ASP A 33 4.49 -1.17 -12.89
CA ASP A 33 4.01 0.16 -12.51
C ASP A 33 4.08 0.36 -10.99
N PHE A 34 3.87 -0.68 -10.19
CA PHE A 34 4.10 -0.64 -8.75
C PHE A 34 5.57 -0.32 -8.41
N ASP A 35 6.51 -1.00 -9.03
CA ASP A 35 7.95 -0.77 -8.84
C ASP A 35 8.35 0.66 -9.25
N LYS A 36 7.77 1.16 -10.35
CA LYS A 36 7.96 2.56 -10.77
C LYS A 36 7.42 3.55 -9.75
N ALA A 37 6.23 3.30 -9.20
CA ALA A 37 5.64 4.13 -8.15
C ALA A 37 6.51 4.10 -6.88
N LEU A 38 7.03 2.94 -6.52
CA LEU A 38 7.92 2.76 -5.37
C LEU A 38 9.25 3.53 -5.55
N ALA A 39 9.83 3.49 -6.76
CA ALA A 39 11.02 4.29 -7.07
C ALA A 39 10.75 5.79 -6.90
N LEU A 40 9.64 6.30 -7.42
CA LEU A 40 9.23 7.70 -7.25
C LEU A 40 8.98 8.06 -5.79
N TYR A 41 8.38 7.16 -5.01
CA TYR A 41 8.18 7.34 -3.57
C TYR A 41 9.51 7.48 -2.83
N ASN A 42 10.47 6.60 -3.12
CA ASN A 42 11.81 6.63 -2.53
C ASN A 42 12.57 7.90 -2.92
N ASP A 43 12.36 8.42 -4.13
CA ASP A 43 12.90 9.69 -4.62
C ASP A 43 12.12 10.92 -4.08
N LYS A 44 11.19 10.72 -3.15
CA LYS A 44 10.33 11.75 -2.53
C LYS A 44 9.40 12.48 -3.53
N GLN A 45 9.19 11.92 -4.71
CA GLN A 45 8.23 12.42 -5.71
C GLN A 45 6.82 11.92 -5.40
N TYR A 46 6.33 12.23 -4.19
CA TYR A 46 5.12 11.65 -3.61
C TYR A 46 3.85 11.86 -4.44
N ALA A 47 3.68 13.05 -5.03
CA ALA A 47 2.50 13.33 -5.86
C ALA A 47 2.46 12.43 -7.11
N SER A 48 3.61 12.24 -7.78
CA SER A 48 3.72 11.36 -8.96
C SER A 48 3.55 9.89 -8.58
N ALA A 49 4.16 9.48 -7.46
CA ALA A 49 4.02 8.12 -6.92
C ALA A 49 2.57 7.80 -6.60
N GLN A 50 1.86 8.72 -5.94
CA GLN A 50 0.46 8.55 -5.55
C GLN A 50 -0.45 8.28 -6.75
N LEU A 51 -0.28 9.01 -7.85
CA LEU A 51 -1.07 8.81 -9.07
C LEU A 51 -0.86 7.42 -9.66
N ILE A 52 0.38 6.90 -9.67
CA ILE A 52 0.65 5.57 -10.19
C ILE A 52 0.13 4.50 -9.24
N PHE A 53 0.30 4.66 -7.92
CA PHE A 53 -0.29 3.73 -6.95
C PHE A 53 -1.82 3.68 -7.05
N GLN A 54 -2.50 4.81 -7.28
CA GLN A 54 -3.94 4.85 -7.51
C GLN A 54 -4.34 4.06 -8.78
N HIS A 55 -3.56 4.22 -9.86
CA HIS A 55 -3.78 3.46 -11.09
C HIS A 55 -3.58 1.95 -10.88
N VAL A 56 -2.47 1.55 -10.25
CA VAL A 56 -2.21 0.15 -9.91
C VAL A 56 -3.29 -0.42 -9.02
N LYS A 57 -3.68 0.31 -7.97
CA LYS A 57 -4.75 -0.10 -7.07
C LYS A 57 -6.07 -0.40 -7.78
N SER A 58 -6.47 0.47 -8.73
CA SER A 58 -7.74 0.32 -9.46
C SER A 58 -7.75 -0.89 -10.41
N ASN A 59 -6.58 -1.43 -10.77
CA ASN A 59 -6.41 -2.58 -11.64
C ASN A 59 -5.86 -3.81 -10.91
N ALA A 60 -5.65 -3.71 -9.59
CA ALA A 60 -5.04 -4.78 -8.80
C ALA A 60 -5.86 -6.07 -8.88
N THR A 61 -5.17 -7.18 -9.09
CA THR A 61 -5.78 -8.52 -9.19
C THR A 61 -5.70 -9.31 -7.90
N THR A 62 -4.96 -8.80 -6.90
CA THR A 62 -4.80 -9.41 -5.57
C THR A 62 -4.99 -8.36 -4.49
N GLU A 63 -5.55 -8.79 -3.35
CA GLU A 63 -5.74 -7.95 -2.17
C GLU A 63 -4.41 -7.44 -1.61
N GLU A 64 -3.33 -8.22 -1.75
CA GLU A 64 -1.99 -7.83 -1.32
C GLU A 64 -1.50 -6.57 -2.05
N VAL A 65 -1.55 -6.58 -3.40
CA VAL A 65 -1.17 -5.42 -4.21
C VAL A 65 -2.08 -4.22 -3.95
N GLU A 66 -3.38 -4.47 -3.79
CA GLU A 66 -4.35 -3.42 -3.49
C GLU A 66 -4.08 -2.77 -2.13
N SER A 67 -3.82 -3.57 -1.09
CA SER A 67 -3.45 -3.15 0.25
C SER A 67 -2.15 -2.34 0.26
N ASP A 68 -1.12 -2.83 -0.42
CA ASP A 68 0.16 -2.15 -0.52
C ASP A 68 0.03 -0.80 -1.21
N CYS A 69 -0.73 -0.72 -2.30
CA CYS A 69 -1.03 0.55 -2.94
C CYS A 69 -1.78 1.52 -2.02
N ALA A 70 -2.77 1.02 -1.27
CA ALA A 70 -3.54 1.84 -0.32
C ALA A 70 -2.63 2.43 0.78
N PHE A 71 -1.70 1.64 1.30
CA PHE A 71 -0.67 2.09 2.24
C PHE A 71 0.18 3.24 1.67
N TYR A 72 0.75 3.06 0.47
CA TYR A 72 1.59 4.10 -0.16
C TYR A 72 0.78 5.33 -0.57
N ILE A 73 -0.47 5.19 -0.99
CA ILE A 73 -1.37 6.32 -1.28
C ILE A 73 -1.59 7.17 -0.02
N ALA A 74 -1.86 6.54 1.13
CA ALA A 74 -2.03 7.23 2.39
C ALA A 74 -0.75 7.95 2.82
N ASN A 75 0.40 7.31 2.71
CA ASN A 75 1.70 7.92 3.04
C ASN A 75 2.06 9.08 2.10
N CYS A 76 1.80 8.96 0.81
CA CYS A 76 1.98 10.07 -0.12
C CYS A 76 1.11 11.28 0.26
N ALA A 77 -0.14 11.03 0.66
CA ALA A 77 -1.06 12.08 1.08
C ALA A 77 -0.56 12.82 2.34
N ILE A 78 -0.03 12.08 3.33
CA ILE A 78 0.60 12.67 4.52
C ILE A 78 1.80 13.52 4.10
N ARG A 79 2.73 12.97 3.31
CA ARG A 79 3.95 13.63 2.88
C ARG A 79 3.73 14.88 2.00
N THR A 80 2.57 14.96 1.36
CA THR A 80 2.14 16.13 0.56
C THR A 80 1.15 17.03 1.30
N ASN A 81 0.90 16.77 2.59
CA ASN A 81 0.02 17.54 3.46
C ASN A 81 -1.41 17.71 2.90
N GLN A 82 -1.96 16.62 2.33
CA GLN A 82 -3.35 16.64 1.83
C GLN A 82 -4.34 16.70 2.99
N ALA A 83 -5.42 17.46 2.82
CA ALA A 83 -6.43 17.66 3.86
C ALA A 83 -7.15 16.36 4.31
N ASN A 84 -7.16 15.35 3.46
CA ASN A 84 -7.78 14.04 3.73
C ASN A 84 -6.75 12.94 4.10
N ALA A 85 -5.50 13.31 4.38
CA ALA A 85 -4.42 12.34 4.62
C ALA A 85 -4.75 11.39 5.77
N ASP A 86 -5.26 11.93 6.90
CA ASP A 86 -5.66 11.11 8.05
C ASP A 86 -6.75 10.09 7.69
N ALA A 87 -7.77 10.54 6.96
CA ALA A 87 -8.86 9.68 6.53
C ALA A 87 -8.37 8.55 5.60
N LEU A 88 -7.32 8.79 4.80
CA LEU A 88 -6.72 7.75 3.97
C LEU A 88 -5.96 6.71 4.79
N VAL A 89 -5.27 7.10 5.87
CA VAL A 89 -4.63 6.14 6.78
C VAL A 89 -5.68 5.31 7.51
N GLU A 90 -6.72 5.94 8.06
CA GLU A 90 -7.80 5.25 8.75
C GLU A 90 -8.56 4.30 7.81
N LYS A 91 -8.80 4.73 6.58
CA LYS A 91 -9.41 3.89 5.54
C LYS A 91 -8.54 2.68 5.21
N PHE A 92 -7.23 2.87 5.02
CA PHE A 92 -6.31 1.76 4.79
C PHE A 92 -6.41 0.70 5.90
N VAL A 93 -6.34 1.12 7.16
CA VAL A 93 -6.39 0.20 8.30
C VAL A 93 -7.75 -0.49 8.43
N SER A 94 -8.84 0.21 8.13
CA SER A 94 -10.19 -0.35 8.16
C SER A 94 -10.44 -1.36 7.03
N ASP A 95 -10.01 -1.01 5.81
CA ASP A 95 -10.26 -1.84 4.64
C ASP A 95 -9.36 -3.10 4.60
N TYR A 96 -8.15 -3.02 5.18
CA TYR A 96 -7.15 -4.10 5.16
C TYR A 96 -6.70 -4.51 6.57
N PRO A 97 -7.60 -5.06 7.41
CA PRO A 97 -7.31 -5.35 8.81
C PRO A 97 -6.24 -6.43 9.01
N THR A 98 -5.94 -7.21 7.98
CA THR A 98 -4.89 -8.26 8.00
C THR A 98 -3.55 -7.80 7.43
N SER A 99 -3.45 -6.55 6.97
CA SER A 99 -2.21 -6.02 6.38
C SER A 99 -1.10 -5.90 7.43
N THR A 100 0.06 -6.44 7.11
CA THR A 100 1.28 -6.33 7.94
C THR A 100 1.82 -4.90 8.02
N LYS A 101 1.31 -3.97 7.18
CA LYS A 101 1.72 -2.57 7.12
C LYS A 101 0.91 -1.64 8.03
N GLN A 102 -0.10 -2.15 8.77
CA GLN A 102 -0.93 -1.30 9.65
C GLN A 102 -0.11 -0.54 10.68
N ASN A 103 0.71 -1.25 11.43
CA ASN A 103 1.54 -0.64 12.47
C ASN A 103 2.52 0.38 11.88
N GLN A 104 3.11 0.06 10.72
CA GLN A 104 3.99 0.98 10.01
C GLN A 104 3.24 2.25 9.56
N ALA A 105 1.99 2.15 9.12
CA ALA A 105 1.19 3.31 8.73
C ALA A 105 0.97 4.27 9.91
N TYR A 106 0.71 3.76 11.11
CA TYR A 106 0.59 4.56 12.31
C TYR A 106 1.91 5.24 12.69
N ILE A 107 3.02 4.50 12.65
CA ILE A 107 4.36 5.03 12.95
C ILE A 107 4.73 6.16 11.98
N GLU A 108 4.53 5.97 10.68
CA GLU A 108 4.87 6.99 9.67
C GLU A 108 4.00 8.24 9.80
N ALA A 109 2.71 8.08 10.10
CA ALA A 109 1.82 9.21 10.37
C ALA A 109 2.26 9.97 11.63
N ALA A 110 2.51 9.26 12.72
CA ALA A 110 2.97 9.86 13.98
C ALA A 110 4.28 10.63 13.81
N GLN A 111 5.28 10.00 13.15
CA GLN A 111 6.57 10.64 12.90
C GLN A 111 6.43 11.89 12.03
N TYR A 112 5.62 11.84 10.97
CA TYR A 112 5.40 13.01 10.13
C TYR A 112 4.87 14.19 10.93
N PHE A 113 3.82 14.00 11.76
CA PHE A 113 3.28 15.08 12.56
C PHE A 113 4.23 15.55 13.66
N PHE A 114 5.03 14.66 14.23
CA PHE A 114 6.12 15.01 15.14
C PHE A 114 7.14 15.94 14.47
N ASP A 115 7.61 15.59 13.28
CA ASP A 115 8.59 16.36 12.51
C ASP A 115 8.04 17.75 12.10
N GLN A 116 6.71 17.87 11.97
CA GLN A 116 6.03 19.15 11.73
C GLN A 116 5.78 19.97 13.01
N GLY A 117 6.16 19.45 14.18
CA GLY A 117 5.87 20.09 15.47
C GLY A 117 4.39 20.01 15.90
N ASN A 118 3.58 19.23 15.21
CA ASN A 118 2.18 19.01 15.57
C ASN A 118 2.08 17.83 16.57
N TYR A 119 2.59 18.07 17.76
CA TYR A 119 2.68 17.05 18.82
C TYR A 119 1.33 16.48 19.25
N PRO A 120 0.24 17.27 19.40
CA PRO A 120 -1.05 16.72 19.76
C PRO A 120 -1.55 15.69 18.71
N LYS A 121 -1.28 15.94 17.42
CA LYS A 121 -1.68 15.03 16.36
C LYS A 121 -0.75 13.81 16.27
N ALA A 122 0.54 14.02 16.51
CA ALA A 122 1.50 12.92 16.60
C ALA A 122 1.10 11.92 17.69
N LEU A 123 0.70 12.40 18.88
CA LEU A 123 0.24 11.58 20.01
C LEU A 123 -0.97 10.71 19.63
N GLN A 124 -1.95 11.26 18.89
CA GLN A 124 -3.11 10.50 18.44
C GLN A 124 -2.73 9.28 17.58
N TRP A 125 -1.65 9.39 16.80
CA TRP A 125 -1.13 8.29 16.00
C TRP A 125 -0.20 7.38 16.78
N PHE A 126 0.66 7.90 17.65
CA PHE A 126 1.49 7.10 18.56
C PHE A 126 0.66 6.16 19.44
N ASP A 127 -0.51 6.59 19.90
CA ASP A 127 -1.38 5.79 20.77
C ASP A 127 -2.05 4.59 20.06
N LYS A 128 -2.03 4.57 18.70
CA LYS A 128 -2.53 3.45 17.90
C LYS A 128 -1.45 2.40 17.61
N VAL A 129 -0.19 2.70 17.88
CA VAL A 129 0.95 1.84 17.55
C VAL A 129 1.05 0.67 18.52
N ASP A 130 1.18 -0.54 18.00
CA ASP A 130 1.52 -1.73 18.77
C ASP A 130 3.05 -1.88 18.84
N GLU A 131 3.60 -1.59 20.02
CA GLU A 131 5.05 -1.64 20.27
C GLU A 131 5.64 -3.05 20.26
N SER A 132 4.81 -4.11 20.35
CA SER A 132 5.27 -5.50 20.37
C SER A 132 5.95 -5.93 19.07
N TYR A 133 5.69 -5.22 17.97
CA TYR A 133 6.31 -5.46 16.66
C TYR A 133 7.60 -4.68 16.41
N MET A 134 8.05 -3.88 17.39
CA MET A 134 9.24 -3.04 17.24
C MET A 134 10.51 -3.75 17.68
N SER A 135 11.59 -3.51 16.96
CA SER A 135 12.93 -3.76 17.47
C SER A 135 13.26 -2.79 18.62
N LYS A 136 14.26 -3.14 19.43
CA LYS A 136 14.68 -2.25 20.53
C LYS A 136 15.04 -0.84 20.06
N THR A 137 15.74 -0.72 18.95
CA THR A 137 16.16 0.59 18.41
C THR A 137 14.95 1.42 17.94
N GLU A 138 13.95 0.78 17.34
CA GLU A 138 12.71 1.44 16.92
C GLU A 138 11.90 1.88 18.14
N SER A 139 11.78 1.03 19.16
CA SER A 139 11.09 1.35 20.40
C SER A 139 11.77 2.52 21.14
N ASP A 140 13.09 2.57 21.22
CA ASP A 140 13.81 3.68 21.83
C ASP A 140 13.51 5.01 21.12
N LYS A 141 13.55 5.03 19.78
CA LYS A 141 13.18 6.21 18.98
C LYS A 141 11.73 6.60 19.15
N PHE A 142 10.83 5.63 19.11
CA PHE A 142 9.40 5.82 19.30
C PHE A 142 9.10 6.45 20.66
N ASN A 143 9.63 5.87 21.72
CA ASN A 143 9.45 6.35 23.09
C ASN A 143 10.00 7.77 23.30
N PHE A 144 11.15 8.08 22.66
CA PHE A 144 11.69 9.44 22.66
C PHE A 144 10.71 10.43 22.01
N MET A 145 10.21 10.13 20.80
CA MET A 145 9.30 11.03 20.08
C MET A 145 7.96 11.17 20.81
N LYS A 146 7.39 10.06 21.28
CA LYS A 146 6.14 10.06 22.05
C LYS A 146 6.30 10.84 23.37
N GLY A 147 7.36 10.56 24.12
CA GLY A 147 7.66 11.28 25.36
C GLY A 147 7.89 12.78 25.14
N TYR A 148 8.64 13.16 24.12
CA TYR A 148 8.84 14.58 23.76
C TYR A 148 7.53 15.28 23.39
N SER A 149 6.61 14.57 22.76
CA SER A 149 5.31 15.13 22.36
C SER A 149 4.38 15.47 23.50
N TYR A 150 4.67 15.02 24.71
CA TYR A 150 3.90 15.37 25.94
C TYR A 150 4.38 16.69 26.60
N PHE A 151 5.52 17.22 26.18
CA PHE A 151 6.06 18.50 26.71
C PHE A 151 5.76 19.68 25.83
#